data_8961544d0c3ba15ad97f669c4591f63e
#
_entry.id   8961544d0c3ba15ad97f669c4591f63e
#
_cell.length_a   1.000
_cell.length_b   1.000
_cell.length_c   1.000
_cell.angle_alpha   90.00
_cell.angle_beta   90.00
_cell.angle_gamma   90.00
#
_symmetry.space_group_name_H-M   'P 1'
#
loop_
_entity.id
_entity.type
_entity.pdbx_description
1 polymer ?
#
loop_
_entity_poly.entity_id
_entity_poly.type
_entity_poly.pdbx_seq_one_letter_code
_entity_poly.pdbx_strand_id
1 'polypeptide(L)'
;MLISLLLLIPSDVVLAGLGDGSTSVVTNADKVLTFTAGQQDWAIRSVKLYGETPSSASGSVTFRLRDSLGASLAFGGAFLNVDLALTGTDFDLSNTAIGSYGLSANTQYQLSMFVGNSLTMSNTNGQAFEAFGFTQDVSPGIKYSVSAAAVPEPGTLLMGAVLAALVAGGWWLWR
;
A
#
# COMPACT_ATOMS: atom_id res chain seq x y z
N MET A 1 16.16 25.07 27.58
CA MET A 1 14.89 24.37 27.33
C MET A 1 14.98 23.78 25.93
N LEU A 2 15.31 22.50 25.81
CA LEU A 2 15.39 21.79 24.53
C LEU A 2 13.96 21.49 24.08
N ILE A 3 13.47 22.17 23.06
CA ILE A 3 12.23 21.80 22.38
C ILE A 3 12.61 20.62 21.49
N SER A 4 12.29 19.40 21.93
CA SER A 4 12.37 18.22 21.09
C SER A 4 11.30 18.35 20.01
N LEU A 5 11.71 18.79 18.83
CA LEU A 5 10.85 18.78 17.64
C LEU A 5 10.69 17.29 17.25
N LEU A 6 9.65 16.67 17.76
CA LEU A 6 9.27 15.32 17.37
C LEU A 6 8.78 15.44 15.94
N LEU A 7 9.66 15.17 14.96
CA LEU A 7 9.26 14.97 13.59
C LEU A 7 8.34 13.74 13.59
N LEU A 8 7.04 13.94 13.51
CA LEU A 8 6.11 12.85 13.28
C LEU A 8 6.42 12.30 11.88
N ILE A 9 7.30 11.31 11.83
CA ILE A 9 7.45 10.49 10.62
C ILE A 9 6.12 9.75 10.50
N PRO A 10 5.34 9.98 9.43
CA PRO A 10 4.10 9.25 9.25
C PRO A 10 4.43 7.75 9.24
N SER A 11 3.90 7.03 10.21
CA SER A 11 4.04 5.58 10.26
C SER A 11 3.28 4.98 9.08
N ASP A 12 3.88 3.96 8.46
CA ASP A 12 3.21 3.18 7.44
C ASP A 12 1.91 2.59 7.99
N VAL A 13 0.86 2.75 7.23
CA VAL A 13 -0.44 2.12 7.52
C VAL A 13 -0.48 0.78 6.82
N VAL A 14 -0.89 -0.24 7.52
CA VAL A 14 -1.10 -1.56 6.94
C VAL A 14 -2.60 -1.82 6.82
N LEU A 15 -3.06 -2.01 5.59
CA LEU A 15 -4.40 -2.48 5.27
C LEU A 15 -4.31 -4.00 5.08
N ALA A 16 -5.07 -4.78 5.83
CA ALA A 16 -4.98 -6.23 5.75
C ALA A 16 -6.36 -6.88 5.60
N GLY A 17 -6.48 -7.77 4.63
CA GLY A 17 -7.58 -8.72 4.54
C GLY A 17 -7.20 -9.99 5.32
N LEU A 18 -7.86 -10.24 6.45
CA LEU A 18 -7.64 -11.45 7.24
C LEU A 18 -8.39 -12.62 6.60
N GLY A 19 -7.68 -13.69 6.31
CA GLY A 19 -8.27 -14.93 5.77
C GLY A 19 -8.83 -15.82 6.87
N ASP A 20 -9.81 -16.63 6.53
CA ASP A 20 -10.39 -17.67 7.39
C ASP A 20 -9.61 -18.99 7.34
N GLY A 21 -8.53 -19.07 6.57
CA GLY A 21 -7.72 -20.26 6.37
C GLY A 21 -8.29 -21.23 5.32
N SER A 22 -9.37 -20.86 4.62
CA SER A 22 -9.82 -21.66 3.49
C SER A 22 -8.96 -21.40 2.25
N THR A 23 -8.81 -22.42 1.42
CA THR A 23 -7.95 -22.42 0.26
C THR A 23 -8.65 -21.98 -1.00
N SER A 24 -7.97 -21.23 -1.86
CA SER A 24 -8.40 -21.12 -3.24
C SER A 24 -7.22 -21.16 -4.20
N VAL A 25 -7.35 -21.99 -5.24
CA VAL A 25 -6.45 -21.93 -6.39
C VAL A 25 -6.86 -20.76 -7.26
N VAL A 26 -5.95 -19.82 -7.44
CA VAL A 26 -6.15 -18.69 -8.34
C VAL A 26 -5.36 -18.96 -9.61
N THR A 27 -6.05 -19.05 -10.74
CA THR A 27 -5.43 -19.29 -12.05
C THR A 27 -5.82 -18.16 -12.98
N ASN A 28 -4.83 -17.47 -13.52
CA ASN A 28 -5.02 -16.39 -14.53
C ASN A 28 -6.20 -15.45 -14.19
N ALA A 29 -6.24 -14.99 -12.95
CA ALA A 29 -7.34 -14.17 -12.45
C ALA A 29 -6.87 -12.77 -12.06
N ASP A 30 -7.71 -11.80 -12.36
CA ASP A 30 -7.58 -10.43 -11.85
C ASP A 30 -8.33 -10.34 -10.51
N LYS A 31 -7.61 -10.06 -9.45
CA LYS A 31 -8.14 -9.84 -8.11
C LYS A 31 -8.12 -8.36 -7.82
N VAL A 32 -9.30 -7.80 -7.57
CA VAL A 32 -9.46 -6.35 -7.41
C VAL A 32 -9.84 -6.02 -5.98
N LEU A 33 -8.99 -5.23 -5.33
CA LEU A 33 -9.29 -4.53 -4.09
C LEU A 33 -9.83 -3.15 -4.44
N THR A 34 -11.09 -2.88 -4.11
CA THR A 34 -11.64 -1.52 -4.18
C THR A 34 -11.60 -0.91 -2.78
N PHE A 35 -11.05 0.28 -2.65
CA PHE A 35 -10.88 0.96 -1.38
C PHE A 35 -11.00 2.47 -1.55
N THR A 36 -11.40 3.15 -0.48
CA THR A 36 -11.37 4.62 -0.39
C THR A 36 -10.16 5.03 0.43
N ALA A 37 -9.33 5.93 -0.11
CA ALA A 37 -8.16 6.45 0.59
C ALA A 37 -8.56 7.27 1.83
N GLY A 38 -7.67 7.29 2.84
CA GLY A 38 -7.90 7.97 4.10
C GLY A 38 -7.99 9.50 3.98
N GLN A 39 -7.96 10.18 5.11
CA GLN A 39 -8.25 11.63 5.21
C GLN A 39 -7.12 12.54 4.71
N GLN A 40 -5.98 11.99 4.32
CA GLN A 40 -4.83 12.71 3.77
C GLN A 40 -4.31 11.99 2.53
N ASP A 41 -3.36 12.60 1.83
CA ASP A 41 -2.75 11.98 0.67
C ASP A 41 -1.80 10.84 1.09
N TRP A 42 -1.85 9.74 0.35
CA TRP A 42 -1.11 8.52 0.63
C TRP A 42 -0.37 8.00 -0.59
N ALA A 43 0.67 7.19 -0.38
CA ALA A 43 1.34 6.45 -1.44
C ALA A 43 1.46 4.97 -1.02
N ILE A 44 1.08 4.04 -1.90
CA ILE A 44 1.25 2.60 -1.67
C ILE A 44 2.74 2.28 -1.69
N ARG A 45 3.23 1.55 -0.69
CA ARG A 45 4.64 1.16 -0.56
C ARG A 45 4.87 -0.29 -0.91
N SER A 46 4.05 -1.17 -0.39
CA SER A 46 4.16 -2.60 -0.68
C SER A 46 2.81 -3.30 -0.64
N VAL A 47 2.76 -4.46 -1.26
CA VAL A 47 1.66 -5.41 -1.15
C VAL A 47 2.23 -6.75 -0.70
N LYS A 48 1.63 -7.36 0.30
CA LYS A 48 1.94 -8.72 0.73
C LYS A 48 0.79 -9.64 0.34
N LEU A 49 1.09 -10.74 -0.31
CA LEU A 49 0.14 -11.79 -0.65
C LEU A 49 0.49 -13.07 0.09
N TYR A 50 -0.50 -13.80 0.56
CA TYR A 50 -0.30 -14.99 1.36
C TYR A 50 -0.65 -16.24 0.54
N GLY A 51 0.32 -17.13 0.44
CA GLY A 51 0.14 -18.46 -0.10
C GLY A 51 -0.50 -19.38 0.92
N GLU A 52 -0.82 -20.60 0.51
CA GLU A 52 -1.46 -21.58 1.38
C GLU A 52 -0.55 -22.75 1.76
N THR A 53 0.07 -23.33 0.80
CA THR A 53 1.05 -24.40 0.99
C THR A 53 2.28 -24.06 0.21
N PRO A 54 3.47 -24.63 0.54
CA PRO A 54 4.62 -24.47 -0.32
C PRO A 54 4.23 -24.87 -1.74
N SER A 55 4.00 -23.86 -2.57
CA SER A 55 3.63 -24.10 -3.96
C SER A 55 4.87 -24.58 -4.69
N SER A 56 4.76 -25.71 -5.36
CA SER A 56 5.79 -26.16 -6.29
C SER A 56 5.74 -25.44 -7.64
N ALA A 57 4.74 -24.57 -7.82
CA ALA A 57 4.52 -23.81 -9.04
C ALA A 57 4.89 -22.34 -8.82
N SER A 58 5.89 -21.85 -9.50
CA SER A 58 6.18 -20.43 -9.61
C SER A 58 5.23 -19.79 -10.61
N GLY A 59 4.69 -18.64 -10.24
CA GLY A 59 3.79 -17.85 -11.07
C GLY A 59 4.30 -16.44 -11.32
N SER A 60 3.41 -15.59 -11.79
CA SER A 60 3.67 -14.16 -11.92
C SER A 60 2.57 -13.35 -11.26
N VAL A 61 2.94 -12.21 -10.69
CA VAL A 61 1.98 -11.26 -10.11
C VAL A 61 2.25 -9.89 -10.72
N THR A 62 1.17 -9.24 -11.17
CA THR A 62 1.23 -7.90 -11.75
C THR A 62 0.27 -6.99 -11.00
N PHE A 63 0.74 -5.79 -10.66
CA PHE A 63 -0.06 -4.79 -9.95
C PHE A 63 -0.41 -3.62 -10.86
N ARG A 64 -1.67 -3.16 -10.77
CA ARG A 64 -2.16 -1.95 -11.44
C ARG A 64 -3.04 -1.16 -10.50
N LEU A 65 -2.79 0.14 -10.43
CA LEU A 65 -3.69 1.08 -9.77
C LEU A 65 -4.64 1.66 -10.81
N ARG A 66 -5.93 1.71 -10.46
CA ARG A 66 -7.01 2.23 -11.32
C ARG A 66 -7.85 3.22 -10.52
N ASP A 67 -8.55 4.09 -11.22
CA ASP A 67 -9.61 4.90 -10.62
C ASP A 67 -10.87 4.07 -10.30
N SER A 68 -11.89 4.72 -9.75
CA SER A 68 -13.17 4.08 -9.42
C SER A 68 -13.92 3.55 -10.65
N LEU A 69 -13.63 4.05 -11.84
CA LEU A 69 -14.24 3.63 -13.12
C LEU A 69 -13.43 2.54 -13.81
N GLY A 70 -12.27 2.14 -13.24
CA GLY A 70 -11.39 1.11 -13.77
C GLY A 70 -10.34 1.60 -14.78
N ALA A 71 -10.24 2.91 -15.02
CA ALA A 71 -9.19 3.45 -15.88
C ALA A 71 -7.81 3.32 -15.19
N SER A 72 -6.79 2.92 -15.95
CA SER A 72 -5.44 2.71 -15.42
C SER A 72 -4.78 4.04 -15.06
N LEU A 73 -4.34 4.17 -13.81
CA LEU A 73 -3.62 5.33 -13.29
C LEU A 73 -2.12 5.08 -13.21
N ALA A 74 -1.72 3.90 -12.71
CA ALA A 74 -0.32 3.56 -12.52
C ALA A 74 -0.08 2.05 -12.63
N PHE A 75 1.14 1.68 -13.03
CA PHE A 75 1.60 0.31 -13.16
C PHE A 75 2.68 0.01 -12.10
N GLY A 76 2.46 -1.04 -11.31
CA GLY A 76 3.35 -1.45 -10.22
C GLY A 76 4.41 -2.48 -10.62
N GLY A 77 4.48 -2.82 -11.92
CA GLY A 77 5.43 -3.83 -12.40
C GLY A 77 4.85 -5.24 -12.46
N ALA A 78 5.64 -6.14 -13.01
CA ALA A 78 5.38 -7.57 -13.06
C ALA A 78 6.49 -8.31 -12.31
N PHE A 79 6.11 -9.10 -11.33
CA PHE A 79 7.00 -9.96 -10.55
C PHE A 79 6.90 -11.36 -11.13
N LEU A 80 8.03 -11.90 -11.59
CA LEU A 80 8.12 -13.20 -12.26
C LEU A 80 8.72 -14.25 -11.31
N ASN A 81 8.41 -15.51 -11.54
CA ASN A 81 8.90 -16.64 -10.74
C ASN A 81 8.59 -16.48 -9.25
N VAL A 82 7.38 -15.99 -8.96
CA VAL A 82 6.90 -15.76 -7.61
C VAL A 82 6.51 -17.09 -6.97
N ASP A 83 7.00 -17.32 -5.75
CA ASP A 83 6.51 -18.34 -4.84
C ASP A 83 5.85 -17.64 -3.65
N LEU A 84 4.60 -18.01 -3.34
CA LEU A 84 3.84 -17.39 -2.26
C LEU A 84 4.00 -18.20 -0.97
N ALA A 85 4.62 -17.60 0.02
CA ALA A 85 4.80 -18.20 1.33
C ALA A 85 3.52 -18.10 2.19
N LEU A 86 3.34 -19.06 3.12
CA LEU A 86 2.28 -19.01 4.15
C LEU A 86 2.37 -17.75 5.02
N THR A 87 3.61 -17.32 5.32
CA THR A 87 3.90 -16.11 6.09
C THR A 87 3.69 -14.82 5.31
N GLY A 88 3.39 -14.95 4.01
CA GLY A 88 3.26 -13.88 3.06
C GLY A 88 4.54 -13.56 2.31
N THR A 89 4.38 -13.21 1.03
CA THR A 89 5.44 -12.74 0.14
C THR A 89 5.23 -11.26 -0.10
N ASP A 90 6.25 -10.44 0.20
CA ASP A 90 6.20 -8.99 0.05
C ASP A 90 6.60 -8.58 -1.37
N PHE A 91 5.82 -7.66 -1.95
CA PHE A 91 6.07 -7.01 -3.22
C PHE A 91 6.32 -5.52 -2.97
N ASP A 92 7.56 -5.09 -3.06
CA ASP A 92 7.94 -3.69 -2.92
C ASP A 92 7.52 -2.90 -4.18
N LEU A 93 6.64 -1.93 -4.00
CA LEU A 93 6.14 -1.04 -5.04
C LEU A 93 6.70 0.37 -4.93
N SER A 94 7.51 0.67 -3.92
CA SER A 94 8.00 2.02 -3.61
C SER A 94 8.74 2.68 -4.78
N ASN A 95 9.45 1.91 -5.59
CA ASN A 95 10.20 2.35 -6.76
C ASN A 95 9.42 2.18 -8.09
N THR A 96 8.12 1.96 -8.03
CA THR A 96 7.26 1.81 -9.20
C THR A 96 6.39 3.05 -9.44
N ALA A 97 5.67 3.10 -10.56
CA ALA A 97 4.71 4.17 -10.81
C ALA A 97 3.57 4.18 -9.76
N ILE A 98 3.17 3.02 -9.19
CA ILE A 98 2.19 2.97 -8.09
C ILE A 98 2.78 3.62 -6.83
N GLY A 99 4.01 3.30 -6.44
CA GLY A 99 4.65 3.86 -5.26
C GLY A 99 4.93 5.36 -5.35
N SER A 100 4.99 5.90 -6.57
CA SER A 100 5.14 7.33 -6.84
C SER A 100 3.79 8.04 -7.03
N TYR A 101 2.68 7.30 -7.11
CA TYR A 101 1.35 7.87 -7.30
C TYR A 101 0.77 8.33 -5.97
N GLY A 102 0.39 9.60 -5.88
CA GLY A 102 -0.31 10.16 -4.72
C GLY A 102 -1.80 9.80 -4.77
N LEU A 103 -2.25 9.02 -3.80
CA LEU A 103 -3.68 8.76 -3.59
C LEU A 103 -4.29 9.98 -2.91
N SER A 104 -5.20 10.67 -3.57
CA SER A 104 -5.88 11.82 -3.00
C SER A 104 -6.82 11.39 -1.86
N ALA A 105 -6.88 12.22 -0.82
CA ALA A 105 -7.72 11.99 0.35
C ALA A 105 -9.19 11.74 -0.04
N ASN A 106 -9.84 10.83 0.67
CA ASN A 106 -11.27 10.47 0.52
C ASN A 106 -11.68 10.08 -0.91
N THR A 107 -10.74 9.58 -1.71
CA THR A 107 -10.97 9.20 -3.10
C THR A 107 -10.94 7.68 -3.23
N GLN A 108 -11.88 7.12 -4.02
CA GLN A 108 -11.97 5.69 -4.26
C GLN A 108 -11.02 5.26 -5.38
N TYR A 109 -10.33 4.15 -5.14
CA TYR A 109 -9.38 3.52 -6.05
C TYR A 109 -9.59 2.01 -6.15
N GLN A 110 -9.02 1.42 -7.19
CA GLN A 110 -8.95 -0.02 -7.37
C GLN A 110 -7.48 -0.44 -7.50
N LEU A 111 -7.04 -1.35 -6.64
CA LEU A 111 -5.76 -2.04 -6.78
C LEU A 111 -6.03 -3.42 -7.40
N SER A 112 -5.65 -3.58 -8.64
CA SER A 112 -5.78 -4.81 -9.39
C SER A 112 -4.50 -5.62 -9.24
N MET A 113 -4.65 -6.90 -8.88
CA MET A 113 -3.59 -7.88 -8.69
C MET A 113 -3.86 -9.02 -9.68
N PHE A 114 -3.24 -8.98 -10.84
CA PHE A 114 -3.34 -10.08 -11.80
C PHE A 114 -2.35 -11.17 -11.43
N VAL A 115 -2.88 -12.35 -11.19
CA VAL A 115 -2.11 -13.54 -10.82
C VAL A 115 -2.05 -14.46 -12.05
N GLY A 116 -0.87 -14.57 -12.63
CA GLY A 116 -0.60 -15.46 -13.76
C GLY A 116 -0.10 -16.82 -13.29
N ASN A 117 -0.44 -17.86 -14.04
CA ASN A 117 -0.25 -19.27 -13.70
C ASN A 117 -1.02 -19.70 -12.44
N SER A 118 -0.87 -20.95 -12.04
CA SER A 118 -1.61 -21.52 -10.92
C SER A 118 -0.88 -21.25 -9.60
N LEU A 119 -1.12 -20.07 -9.00
CA LEU A 119 -0.69 -19.81 -7.63
C LEU A 119 -1.81 -20.16 -6.65
N THR A 120 -1.46 -20.85 -5.59
CA THR A 120 -2.39 -21.15 -4.49
C THR A 120 -2.33 -20.03 -3.48
N MET A 121 -3.47 -19.39 -3.22
CA MET A 121 -3.58 -18.25 -2.32
C MET A 121 -4.58 -18.55 -1.21
N SER A 122 -4.31 -18.02 -0.02
CA SER A 122 -5.29 -18.03 1.06
C SER A 122 -6.48 -17.14 0.72
N ASN A 123 -7.69 -17.63 0.98
CA ASN A 123 -8.93 -16.92 0.77
C ASN A 123 -9.28 -16.01 1.95
N THR A 124 -10.13 -15.02 1.76
CA THR A 124 -10.67 -14.17 2.82
C THR A 124 -12.20 -14.14 2.78
N ASN A 125 -12.83 -14.00 3.93
CA ASN A 125 -14.27 -13.80 4.04
C ASN A 125 -14.73 -12.37 3.80
N GLY A 126 -13.89 -11.53 3.20
CA GLY A 126 -14.28 -10.18 2.77
C GLY A 126 -14.64 -9.22 3.89
N GLN A 127 -14.01 -9.33 5.05
CA GLN A 127 -14.22 -8.34 6.11
C GLN A 127 -13.68 -6.97 5.68
N ALA A 128 -14.56 -5.97 5.75
CA ALA A 128 -14.17 -4.58 5.60
C ALA A 128 -13.16 -4.20 6.70
N PHE A 129 -12.11 -3.54 6.31
CA PHE A 129 -11.08 -3.08 7.21
C PHE A 129 -10.98 -1.55 7.17
N GLU A 130 -11.09 -0.92 8.32
CA GLU A 130 -10.88 0.52 8.46
C GLU A 130 -9.60 0.78 9.26
N ALA A 131 -8.67 1.54 8.69
CA ALA A 131 -7.54 2.10 9.42
C ALA A 131 -7.22 3.48 8.88
N PHE A 132 -7.04 4.44 9.77
CA PHE A 132 -6.64 5.82 9.41
C PHE A 132 -7.54 6.47 8.35
N GLY A 133 -8.84 6.14 8.34
CA GLY A 133 -9.82 6.62 7.39
C GLY A 133 -9.83 5.90 6.04
N PHE A 134 -8.99 4.87 5.85
CA PHE A 134 -9.15 3.97 4.71
C PHE A 134 -10.33 3.04 4.94
N THR A 135 -11.14 2.85 3.90
CA THR A 135 -12.22 1.86 3.90
C THR A 135 -12.03 0.88 2.76
N GLN A 136 -12.22 -0.40 3.05
CA GLN A 136 -12.29 -1.42 2.01
C GLN A 136 -13.73 -1.53 1.52
N ASP A 137 -13.95 -1.18 0.25
CA ASP A 137 -15.28 -1.22 -0.35
C ASP A 137 -15.59 -2.59 -0.98
N VAL A 138 -14.59 -3.20 -1.63
CA VAL A 138 -14.71 -4.53 -2.23
C VAL A 138 -13.47 -5.36 -1.94
N SER A 139 -13.68 -6.56 -1.39
CA SER A 139 -12.62 -7.53 -1.13
C SER A 139 -12.15 -8.22 -2.41
N PRO A 140 -10.84 -8.41 -2.59
CA PRO A 140 -10.33 -9.22 -3.69
C PRO A 140 -10.57 -10.72 -3.53
N GLY A 141 -11.13 -11.17 -2.40
CA GLY A 141 -11.37 -12.58 -2.11
C GLY A 141 -10.09 -13.40 -1.85
N ILE A 142 -8.99 -12.75 -1.51
CA ILE A 142 -7.70 -13.36 -1.16
C ILE A 142 -7.15 -12.71 0.10
N LYS A 143 -6.28 -13.41 0.82
CA LYS A 143 -5.58 -12.84 1.96
C LYS A 143 -4.43 -11.95 1.48
N TYR A 144 -4.43 -10.71 1.92
CA TYR A 144 -3.45 -9.70 1.51
C TYR A 144 -3.15 -8.72 2.65
N SER A 145 -2.10 -7.95 2.46
CA SER A 145 -1.81 -6.75 3.25
C SER A 145 -1.23 -5.68 2.31
N VAL A 146 -1.69 -4.45 2.43
CA VAL A 146 -1.17 -3.30 1.68
C VAL A 146 -0.58 -2.32 2.67
N SER A 147 0.68 -1.95 2.48
CA SER A 147 1.34 -0.89 3.23
C SER A 147 1.28 0.41 2.43
N ALA A 148 0.86 1.49 3.08
CA ALA A 148 0.83 2.83 2.50
C ALA A 148 1.45 3.84 3.47
N ALA A 149 2.19 4.80 2.95
CA ALA A 149 2.78 5.90 3.70
C ALA A 149 2.07 7.22 3.38
N ALA A 150 1.87 8.05 4.39
CA ALA A 150 1.35 9.40 4.20
C ALA A 150 2.33 10.22 3.35
N VAL A 151 1.79 10.96 2.39
CA VAL A 151 2.55 11.93 1.61
C VAL A 151 2.52 13.26 2.35
N PRO A 152 3.67 13.80 2.81
CA PRO A 152 3.69 15.09 3.48
C PRO A 152 3.17 16.18 2.54
N GLU A 153 2.22 16.97 3.01
CA GLU A 153 1.78 18.13 2.27
C GLU A 153 2.95 19.11 2.02
N PRO A 154 3.03 19.73 0.84
CA PRO A 154 4.09 20.69 0.54
C PRO A 154 4.19 21.81 1.58
N GLY A 155 3.07 22.22 2.18
CA GLY A 155 3.02 23.20 3.25
C GLY A 155 3.73 22.76 4.54
N THR A 156 3.64 21.46 4.88
CA THR A 156 4.30 20.91 6.07
C THR A 156 5.81 20.89 5.90
N LEU A 157 6.30 20.56 4.71
CA LEU A 157 7.73 20.61 4.38
C LEU A 157 8.25 22.06 4.39
N LEU A 158 7.49 23.00 3.85
CA LEU A 158 7.86 24.42 3.85
C LEU A 158 7.91 24.99 5.27
N MET A 159 6.91 24.71 6.10
CA MET A 159 6.88 25.11 7.51
C MET A 159 8.05 24.52 8.29
N GLY A 160 8.38 23.25 8.07
CA GLY A 160 9.53 22.61 8.67
C GLY A 160 10.85 23.28 8.29
N ALA A 161 11.02 23.62 7.01
CA ALA A 161 12.19 24.33 6.51
C ALA A 161 12.31 25.76 7.07
N VAL A 162 11.20 26.49 7.16
CA VAL A 162 11.15 27.85 7.73
C VAL A 162 11.50 27.82 9.22
N LEU A 163 10.93 26.89 9.99
CA LEU A 163 11.24 26.71 11.41
C LEU A 163 12.72 26.36 11.62
N ALA A 164 13.28 25.45 10.81
CA ALA A 164 14.69 25.11 10.88
C ALA A 164 15.60 26.33 10.58
N ALA A 165 15.25 27.14 9.58
CA ALA A 165 15.98 28.37 9.22
C ALA A 165 15.92 29.42 10.34
N LEU A 166 14.76 29.58 10.99
CA LEU A 166 14.59 30.52 12.12
C LEU A 166 15.41 30.09 13.33
N VAL A 167 15.46 28.80 13.65
CA VAL A 167 16.28 28.27 14.74
C VAL A 167 17.77 28.45 14.46
N ALA A 168 18.21 28.14 13.24
CA ALA A 168 19.61 28.33 12.83
C ALA A 168 20.03 29.80 12.78
N GLY A 169 19.17 30.69 12.29
CA GLY A 169 19.40 32.12 12.23
C GLY A 169 19.41 32.78 13.61
N GLY A 170 18.52 32.38 14.52
CA GLY A 170 18.51 32.87 15.89
C GLY A 170 19.79 32.52 16.68
N TRP A 171 20.41 31.39 16.38
CA TRP A 171 21.67 30.96 17.00
C TRP A 171 22.86 31.82 16.55
N TRP A 172 22.80 32.39 15.35
CA TRP A 172 23.86 33.25 14.78
C TRP A 172 23.80 34.67 15.31
N LEU A 173 22.62 35.15 15.71
CA LEU A 173 22.45 36.51 16.26
C LEU A 173 22.81 36.63 17.76
N TRP A 174 23.03 35.48 18.45
CA TRP A 174 23.37 35.42 19.87
C TRP A 174 24.87 35.14 20.15
N ARG A 175 25.72 35.14 19.12
CA ARG A 175 27.18 35.08 19.22
C ARG A 175 27.80 36.41 18.86
#